data_e6b1694129617dfeb38285f4f749fdbc
#
_entry.id   e6b1694129617dfeb38285f4f749fdbc
#
_cell.length_a   1.000
_cell.length_b   1.000
_cell.length_c   1.000
_cell.angle_alpha   90.00
_cell.angle_beta   90.00
_cell.angle_gamma   90.00
#
_symmetry.space_group_name_H-M   'P 1'
#
loop_
_entity.id
_entity.type
_entity.pdbx_description
1 polymer ?
#
loop_
_entity_poly.entity_id
_entity_poly.type
_entity_poly.pdbx_seq_one_letter_code
_entity_poly.pdbx_strand_id
1 'polypeptide(L)'
;MHKLQLTMLPGEYWYGGHTNYGYLMPVNAKKVMLVDTTVVRSYGQANTLFVSNKGRVIWSEAGFKTRFVFGRITCTGRKAKIGLYQADDHTLRGAYHYAVDHFMPPDGTYPDELMFRIPQYCTWIQFEHNQTQQGIVDYAKSILDCGMPAGELIIDDGWQRAFGDWRFDPAKFADAKKMTDELHTLGFKVILWIAPFVSDQAADFQKLKDENLLVLDKNGKPAKRKWWNGADYLLDFSNPAAQDWFFACTRYLTDELGIDGFRQDAGDAMYYRDDDRTYGGVDANGQSKLWALSARHYRFNELRACFQCGGMGVAQRLADKSHRWNFLGLGALLPNVLIQGLSGYPYSCPDMIGGGQINDFRGPVEKLDHELFARYCEASALMPMMQYSLNIWDLGNPETGRICREMSALHAKYGDYIIACAKAASQTGAPMVRAMEYAYPHCGYGGITDQFLLGNRILVAPLLKKGQRRRKVCIPTGKWRLGDKIYSNETVTLPCPVDTLLYFERID
;
A
#
# COMPACT_ATOMS: atom_id res chain seq x y z
N MET A 1 1.86 26.19 20.94
CA MET A 1 1.17 24.89 20.82
C MET A 1 -0.21 25.16 20.22
N HIS A 2 -0.52 24.55 19.09
CA HIS A 2 -1.84 24.65 18.44
C HIS A 2 -2.77 23.59 19.02
N LYS A 3 -4.01 23.96 19.30
CA LYS A 3 -5.01 23.06 19.89
C LYS A 3 -6.34 23.26 19.18
N LEU A 4 -6.98 22.14 18.81
CA LEU A 4 -8.38 22.09 18.33
C LEU A 4 -9.15 21.14 19.23
N GLN A 5 -10.33 21.55 19.68
CA GLN A 5 -11.25 20.71 20.46
C GLN A 5 -12.64 20.78 19.85
N LEU A 6 -13.28 19.63 19.69
CA LEU A 6 -14.65 19.55 19.19
C LEU A 6 -15.37 18.34 19.78
N THR A 7 -16.70 18.37 19.71
CA THR A 7 -17.56 17.24 20.06
C THR A 7 -18.08 16.60 18.77
N MET A 8 -18.15 15.28 18.75
CA MET A 8 -18.77 14.53 17.66
C MET A 8 -20.26 14.84 17.59
N LEU A 9 -20.77 14.90 16.36
CA LEU A 9 -22.21 15.03 16.11
C LEU A 9 -22.92 13.68 16.29
N PRO A 10 -24.22 13.64 16.52
CA PRO A 10 -24.99 12.40 16.57
C PRO A 10 -24.80 11.56 15.29
N GLY A 11 -24.45 10.28 15.46
CA GLY A 11 -24.23 9.36 14.34
C GLY A 11 -22.98 9.67 13.50
N GLU A 12 -22.04 10.45 14.03
CA GLU A 12 -20.82 10.79 13.31
C GLU A 12 -19.77 9.69 13.41
N TYR A 13 -19.12 9.45 12.26
CA TYR A 13 -17.99 8.55 12.08
C TYR A 13 -16.81 9.31 11.47
N TRP A 14 -15.61 9.12 12.03
CA TRP A 14 -14.36 9.72 11.58
C TRP A 14 -13.39 8.70 11.02
N TYR A 15 -12.71 9.06 9.93
CA TYR A 15 -11.78 8.23 9.18
C TYR A 15 -10.50 9.04 8.91
N GLY A 16 -9.31 8.38 8.85
CA GLY A 16 -8.07 9.04 8.42
C GLY A 16 -6.87 8.84 9.35
N GLY A 17 -5.84 9.64 9.15
CA GLY A 17 -4.60 9.61 9.92
C GLY A 17 -3.63 8.56 9.44
N HIS A 18 -3.71 7.34 9.91
CA HIS A 18 -2.73 6.27 9.66
C HIS A 18 -3.38 5.06 9.01
N THR A 19 -2.89 4.62 7.86
CA THR A 19 -3.47 3.50 7.11
C THR A 19 -3.46 2.19 7.90
N ASN A 20 -2.39 1.91 8.63
CA ASN A 20 -2.29 0.70 9.46
C ASN A 20 -3.27 0.66 10.63
N TYR A 21 -3.94 1.76 10.96
CA TYR A 21 -4.97 1.81 11.99
C TYR A 21 -6.39 1.67 11.41
N GLY A 22 -6.53 1.36 10.12
CA GLY A 22 -7.82 1.17 9.47
C GLY A 22 -8.72 0.15 10.18
N TYR A 23 -8.17 -0.92 10.73
CA TYR A 23 -8.93 -1.92 11.50
C TYR A 23 -9.57 -1.37 12.79
N LEU A 24 -9.13 -0.21 13.29
CA LEU A 24 -9.73 0.51 14.42
C LEU A 24 -10.78 1.52 13.96
N MET A 25 -10.86 1.81 12.68
CA MET A 25 -11.76 2.81 12.11
C MET A 25 -13.02 2.17 11.54
N PRO A 26 -14.08 2.95 11.36
CA PRO A 26 -14.20 4.36 11.75
C PRO A 26 -14.31 4.57 13.26
N VAL A 27 -13.93 5.78 13.69
CA VAL A 27 -14.08 6.20 15.09
C VAL A 27 -15.43 6.89 15.30
N ASN A 28 -16.19 6.45 16.29
CA ASN A 28 -17.45 7.04 16.68
C ASN A 28 -17.46 7.44 18.19
N ALA A 29 -18.55 7.98 18.66
CA ALA A 29 -18.68 8.46 20.04
C ALA A 29 -18.52 7.38 21.13
N LYS A 30 -18.51 6.09 20.78
CA LYS A 30 -18.32 4.97 21.73
C LYS A 30 -16.87 4.51 21.83
N LYS A 31 -15.97 5.03 20.98
CA LYS A 31 -14.57 4.59 20.89
C LYS A 31 -13.59 5.53 21.61
N VAL A 32 -12.48 4.94 22.05
CA VAL A 32 -11.28 5.66 22.48
C VAL A 32 -10.16 5.29 21.50
N MET A 33 -9.50 6.30 20.94
CA MET A 33 -8.39 6.10 20.00
C MET A 33 -7.40 7.28 20.08
N LEU A 34 -6.11 6.96 20.02
CA LEU A 34 -5.03 7.93 19.87
C LEU A 34 -4.35 7.71 18.53
N VAL A 35 -4.22 8.77 17.75
CA VAL A 35 -3.43 8.80 16.51
C VAL A 35 -2.37 9.89 16.65
N ASP A 36 -1.10 9.52 16.53
CA ASP A 36 0.02 10.45 16.59
C ASP A 36 0.72 10.49 15.22
N THR A 37 0.57 11.61 14.52
CA THR A 37 1.22 11.88 13.24
C THR A 37 2.40 12.86 13.38
N THR A 38 2.80 13.26 14.58
CA THR A 38 3.93 14.20 14.80
C THR A 38 5.25 13.61 14.31
N VAL A 39 5.48 12.32 14.56
CA VAL A 39 6.44 11.45 13.88
C VAL A 39 5.73 10.12 13.68
N VAL A 40 5.59 9.67 12.46
CA VAL A 40 4.91 8.41 12.17
C VAL A 40 5.78 7.25 12.64
N ARG A 41 5.37 6.58 13.72
CA ARG A 41 6.12 5.50 14.38
C ARG A 41 5.55 4.11 14.08
N SER A 42 4.80 3.96 13.01
CA SER A 42 4.37 2.67 12.52
C SER A 42 4.62 2.59 11.02
N TYR A 43 4.72 1.37 10.53
CA TYR A 43 4.93 1.10 9.12
C TYR A 43 3.71 1.55 8.29
N GLY A 44 3.97 2.05 7.08
CA GLY A 44 2.95 2.37 6.09
C GLY A 44 2.69 3.86 5.91
N GLN A 45 1.62 4.17 5.18
CA GLN A 45 1.28 5.53 4.80
C GLN A 45 0.54 6.24 5.94
N ALA A 46 0.81 7.54 6.07
CA ALA A 46 0.10 8.41 7.00
C ALA A 46 -0.21 9.77 6.36
N ASN A 47 -1.30 10.36 6.81
CA ASN A 47 -1.70 11.71 6.45
C ASN A 47 -2.19 12.46 7.68
N THR A 48 -2.09 13.77 7.68
CA THR A 48 -2.62 14.66 8.72
C THR A 48 -4.10 14.99 8.51
N LEU A 49 -4.79 14.12 7.79
CA LEU A 49 -6.19 14.26 7.39
C LEU A 49 -7.10 13.37 8.21
N PHE A 50 -8.20 13.96 8.72
CA PHE A 50 -9.36 13.22 9.19
C PHE A 50 -10.61 13.78 8.53
N VAL A 51 -11.46 12.89 8.01
CA VAL A 51 -12.75 13.22 7.36
C VAL A 51 -13.91 12.53 8.06
N SER A 52 -15.07 13.17 8.11
CA SER A 52 -16.26 12.61 8.76
C SER A 52 -17.43 12.45 7.79
N ASN A 53 -18.33 11.52 8.11
CA ASN A 53 -19.59 11.35 7.39
C ASN A 53 -20.61 12.48 7.61
N LYS A 54 -20.21 13.54 8.34
CA LYS A 54 -20.97 14.78 8.51
C LYS A 54 -20.34 15.97 7.78
N GLY A 55 -19.45 15.70 6.81
CA GLY A 55 -18.81 16.71 5.98
C GLY A 55 -17.68 17.46 6.67
N ARG A 56 -17.27 17.10 7.90
CA ARG A 56 -16.20 17.80 8.63
C ARG A 56 -14.83 17.25 8.25
N VAL A 57 -13.84 18.17 8.16
CA VAL A 57 -12.44 17.86 7.82
C VAL A 57 -11.54 18.46 8.87
N ILE A 58 -10.62 17.66 9.40
CA ILE A 58 -9.49 18.13 10.22
C ILE A 58 -8.22 17.97 9.39
N TRP A 59 -7.45 19.04 9.27
CA TRP A 59 -6.21 19.07 8.53
C TRP A 59 -5.15 19.96 9.17
N SER A 60 -3.87 19.59 8.97
CA SER A 60 -2.71 20.41 9.31
C SER A 60 -1.57 20.10 8.35
N GLU A 61 -0.78 21.10 7.98
CA GLU A 61 0.44 20.92 7.16
C GLU A 61 1.56 20.16 7.90
N ALA A 62 1.49 20.08 9.22
CA ALA A 62 2.44 19.32 10.03
C ALA A 62 1.74 18.30 10.91
N GLY A 63 2.48 17.26 11.28
CA GLY A 63 1.98 16.21 12.15
C GLY A 63 1.46 16.72 13.50
N PHE A 64 0.40 16.10 13.99
CA PHE A 64 -0.25 16.42 15.27
C PHE A 64 -0.79 15.16 15.95
N LYS A 65 -1.10 15.26 17.25
CA LYS A 65 -1.74 14.19 18.01
C LYS A 65 -3.24 14.39 18.02
N THR A 66 -3.99 13.34 17.73
CA THR A 66 -5.46 13.32 17.81
C THR A 66 -5.90 12.31 18.85
N ARG A 67 -6.71 12.76 19.80
CA ARG A 67 -7.33 11.91 20.82
C ARG A 67 -8.83 11.92 20.63
N PHE A 68 -9.37 10.75 20.36
CA PHE A 68 -10.82 10.47 20.37
C PHE A 68 -11.16 9.82 21.70
N VAL A 69 -12.04 10.43 22.49
CA VAL A 69 -12.43 9.92 23.80
C VAL A 69 -13.94 10.15 23.99
N PHE A 70 -14.72 9.09 23.83
CA PHE A 70 -16.17 9.10 24.05
C PHE A 70 -16.88 10.32 23.48
N GLY A 71 -16.72 10.53 22.17
CA GLY A 71 -17.35 11.63 21.42
C GLY A 71 -16.64 12.99 21.54
N ARG A 72 -15.54 13.10 22.28
CA ARG A 72 -14.68 14.28 22.27
C ARG A 72 -13.47 14.06 21.41
N ILE A 73 -13.10 15.04 20.60
CA ILE A 73 -11.91 15.05 19.76
C ILE A 73 -11.01 16.19 20.25
N THR A 74 -9.75 15.87 20.54
CA THR A 74 -8.74 16.86 20.90
C THR A 74 -7.52 16.65 20.02
N CYS A 75 -7.18 17.66 19.23
CA CYS A 75 -5.98 17.68 18.40
C CYS A 75 -4.97 18.66 19.00
N THR A 76 -3.68 18.25 19.03
CA THR A 76 -2.59 19.10 19.54
C THR A 76 -1.36 18.98 18.64
N GLY A 77 -0.81 20.12 18.23
CA GLY A 77 0.39 20.19 17.36
C GLY A 77 1.31 21.34 17.79
N ARG A 78 2.56 21.32 17.32
CA ARG A 78 3.56 22.35 17.64
C ARG A 78 3.98 23.18 16.42
N LYS A 79 4.00 22.57 15.21
CA LYS A 79 4.65 23.16 14.03
C LYS A 79 3.68 23.96 13.15
N ALA A 80 2.41 23.54 13.03
CA ALA A 80 1.43 24.20 12.17
C ALA A 80 0.06 24.28 12.84
N LYS A 81 -0.78 25.21 12.34
CA LYS A 81 -2.19 25.34 12.75
C LYS A 81 -2.98 24.10 12.38
N ILE A 82 -3.88 23.67 13.25
CA ILE A 82 -4.82 22.58 12.99
C ILE A 82 -6.15 23.21 12.63
N GLY A 83 -6.59 23.03 11.39
CA GLY A 83 -7.85 23.55 10.88
C GLY A 83 -8.99 22.56 11.05
N LEU A 84 -10.21 23.10 11.21
CA LEU A 84 -11.48 22.41 11.08
C LEU A 84 -12.22 23.06 9.93
N TYR A 85 -12.67 22.26 8.97
CA TYR A 85 -13.36 22.71 7.77
C TYR A 85 -14.67 21.94 7.62
N GLN A 86 -15.58 22.44 6.81
CA GLN A 86 -16.89 21.85 6.56
C GLN A 86 -17.17 21.82 5.05
N ALA A 87 -17.50 20.66 4.51
CA ALA A 87 -18.02 20.51 3.17
C ALA A 87 -19.53 20.83 3.13
N ASP A 88 -19.99 21.46 2.07
CA ASP A 88 -21.36 21.98 1.92
C ASP A 88 -22.42 20.87 1.90
N ASP A 89 -22.09 19.70 1.34
CA ASP A 89 -23.02 18.57 1.22
C ASP A 89 -23.15 17.74 2.51
N HIS A 90 -22.37 18.05 3.54
CA HIS A 90 -22.39 17.37 4.84
C HIS A 90 -22.21 15.85 4.76
N THR A 91 -21.46 15.33 3.75
CA THR A 91 -21.22 13.90 3.53
C THR A 91 -19.76 13.52 3.72
N LEU A 92 -19.49 12.20 3.85
CA LEU A 92 -18.11 11.69 3.81
C LEU A 92 -17.43 11.98 2.46
N ARG A 93 -18.19 11.85 1.36
CA ARG A 93 -17.69 12.15 0.02
C ARG A 93 -17.30 13.62 -0.11
N GLY A 94 -18.17 14.53 0.32
CA GLY A 94 -17.88 15.95 0.30
C GLY A 94 -16.70 16.34 1.18
N ALA A 95 -16.62 15.80 2.41
CA ALA A 95 -15.46 16.02 3.27
C ALA A 95 -14.15 15.57 2.61
N TYR A 96 -14.18 14.40 1.97
CA TYR A 96 -13.01 13.89 1.26
C TYR A 96 -12.63 14.75 0.06
N HIS A 97 -13.59 15.12 -0.81
CA HIS A 97 -13.31 15.97 -1.96
C HIS A 97 -12.89 17.38 -1.57
N TYR A 98 -13.47 17.95 -0.49
CA TYR A 98 -12.92 19.18 0.08
C TYR A 98 -11.43 19.08 0.39
N ALA A 99 -11.01 17.95 1.02
CA ALA A 99 -9.60 17.74 1.33
C ALA A 99 -8.74 17.52 0.06
N VAL A 100 -9.27 16.84 -0.96
CA VAL A 100 -8.62 16.68 -2.27
C VAL A 100 -8.35 18.03 -2.90
N ASP A 101 -9.38 18.86 -3.01
CA ASP A 101 -9.31 20.14 -3.71
C ASP A 101 -8.36 21.15 -3.04
N HIS A 102 -8.26 21.10 -1.70
CA HIS A 102 -7.53 22.11 -0.94
C HIS A 102 -6.15 21.66 -0.43
N PHE A 103 -5.91 20.36 -0.22
CA PHE A 103 -4.73 19.88 0.49
C PHE A 103 -3.94 18.81 -0.24
N MET A 104 -4.56 18.06 -1.14
CA MET A 104 -3.93 16.94 -1.84
C MET A 104 -4.49 16.74 -3.25
N PRO A 105 -4.41 17.78 -4.10
CA PRO A 105 -4.92 17.68 -5.46
C PRO A 105 -4.18 16.56 -6.22
N PRO A 106 -4.91 15.80 -7.07
CA PRO A 106 -4.28 14.79 -7.90
C PRO A 106 -3.31 15.45 -8.87
N ASP A 107 -2.17 14.80 -9.12
CA ASP A 107 -1.12 15.33 -10.01
C ASP A 107 -1.32 14.96 -11.49
N GLY A 108 -2.42 14.30 -11.82
CA GLY A 108 -2.78 13.86 -13.18
C GLY A 108 -2.08 12.58 -13.61
N THR A 109 -1.21 12.00 -12.76
CA THR A 109 -0.47 10.78 -13.07
C THR A 109 -1.03 9.54 -12.35
N TYR A 110 -0.68 8.36 -12.82
CA TYR A 110 -0.99 7.06 -12.20
C TYR A 110 0.11 6.06 -12.58
N PRO A 111 0.30 4.98 -11.80
CA PRO A 111 1.24 3.90 -12.11
C PRO A 111 0.95 3.24 -13.46
N ASP A 112 1.89 2.46 -13.99
CA ASP A 112 1.71 1.78 -15.28
C ASP A 112 0.46 0.90 -15.31
N GLU A 113 -0.24 0.87 -16.44
CA GLU A 113 -1.49 0.12 -16.60
C GLU A 113 -1.33 -1.39 -16.39
N LEU A 114 -0.14 -1.94 -16.63
CA LEU A 114 0.15 -3.34 -16.39
C LEU A 114 -0.05 -3.73 -14.91
N MET A 115 0.32 -2.83 -13.99
CA MET A 115 0.19 -3.04 -12.54
C MET A 115 -1.27 -3.22 -12.09
N PHE A 116 -2.23 -2.67 -12.84
CA PHE A 116 -3.66 -2.78 -12.59
C PHE A 116 -4.33 -3.90 -13.38
N ARG A 117 -3.71 -4.36 -14.47
CA ARG A 117 -4.33 -5.28 -15.41
C ARG A 117 -4.18 -6.73 -15.02
N ILE A 118 -3.02 -7.10 -14.49
CA ILE A 118 -2.64 -8.48 -14.18
C ILE A 118 -1.88 -8.55 -12.86
N PRO A 119 -1.81 -9.73 -12.21
CA PRO A 119 -1.08 -9.88 -10.96
C PRO A 119 0.41 -9.55 -11.08
N GLN A 120 0.96 -9.05 -9.98
CA GLN A 120 2.38 -8.84 -9.75
C GLN A 120 2.98 -10.05 -9.03
N TYR A 121 4.29 -10.26 -9.18
CA TYR A 121 5.02 -11.35 -8.55
C TYR A 121 6.26 -10.80 -7.82
N CYS A 122 6.35 -11.05 -6.52
CA CYS A 122 7.43 -10.60 -5.67
C CYS A 122 8.24 -11.81 -5.18
N THR A 123 9.55 -11.72 -5.17
CA THR A 123 10.40 -12.84 -4.80
C THR A 123 10.61 -12.99 -3.29
N TRP A 124 10.05 -12.08 -2.45
CA TRP A 124 10.33 -12.01 -1.01
C TRP A 124 10.05 -13.29 -0.24
N ILE A 125 8.81 -13.79 -0.25
CA ILE A 125 8.44 -14.98 0.52
C ILE A 125 9.07 -16.24 -0.08
N GLN A 126 9.25 -16.28 -1.40
CA GLN A 126 9.80 -17.45 -2.08
C GLN A 126 11.28 -17.64 -1.82
N PHE A 127 12.06 -16.57 -1.83
CA PHE A 127 13.52 -16.66 -1.79
C PHE A 127 14.17 -15.98 -0.58
N GLU A 128 13.48 -15.08 0.10
CA GLU A 128 14.05 -14.21 1.13
C GLU A 128 15.31 -13.51 0.57
N HIS A 129 16.47 -13.67 1.20
CA HIS A 129 17.76 -13.14 0.72
C HIS A 129 18.54 -14.11 -0.18
N ASN A 130 17.99 -15.31 -0.49
CA ASN A 130 18.68 -16.35 -1.26
C ASN A 130 18.41 -16.26 -2.76
N GLN A 131 18.15 -15.08 -3.26
CA GLN A 131 17.90 -14.83 -4.67
C GLN A 131 19.16 -15.06 -5.51
N THR A 132 19.00 -15.69 -6.67
CA THR A 132 20.05 -15.88 -7.66
C THR A 132 19.50 -15.63 -9.06
N GLN A 133 20.39 -15.30 -10.00
CA GLN A 133 20.01 -15.09 -11.40
C GLN A 133 19.17 -16.25 -11.94
N GLN A 134 19.67 -17.49 -11.81
CA GLN A 134 18.98 -18.67 -12.31
C GLN A 134 17.65 -18.91 -11.59
N GLY A 135 17.62 -18.76 -10.26
CA GLY A 135 16.41 -18.93 -9.47
C GLY A 135 15.30 -17.99 -9.90
N ILE A 136 15.62 -16.73 -10.23
CA ILE A 136 14.64 -15.75 -10.72
C ILE A 136 14.12 -16.11 -12.11
N VAL A 137 14.97 -16.53 -13.03
CA VAL A 137 14.56 -16.98 -14.37
C VAL A 137 13.65 -18.23 -14.26
N ASP A 138 14.04 -19.19 -13.43
CA ASP A 138 13.23 -20.40 -13.20
C ASP A 138 11.88 -20.07 -12.56
N TYR A 139 11.84 -19.12 -11.64
CA TYR A 139 10.60 -18.61 -11.04
C TYR A 139 9.69 -17.99 -12.10
N ALA A 140 10.23 -17.14 -12.97
CA ALA A 140 9.47 -16.53 -14.06
C ALA A 140 8.89 -17.59 -15.02
N LYS A 141 9.67 -18.60 -15.39
CA LYS A 141 9.20 -19.72 -16.22
C LYS A 141 8.09 -20.51 -15.52
N SER A 142 8.26 -20.81 -14.24
CA SER A 142 7.26 -21.54 -13.44
C SER A 142 5.92 -20.78 -13.31
N ILE A 143 5.94 -19.44 -13.27
CA ILE A 143 4.72 -18.62 -13.36
C ILE A 143 3.95 -18.92 -14.64
N LEU A 144 4.64 -18.91 -15.79
CA LEU A 144 4.03 -19.18 -17.10
C LEU A 144 3.55 -20.63 -17.19
N ASP A 145 4.37 -21.57 -16.76
CA ASP A 145 4.07 -23.03 -16.81
C ASP A 145 2.83 -23.38 -15.98
N CYS A 146 2.59 -22.67 -14.86
CA CYS A 146 1.37 -22.88 -14.07
C CYS A 146 0.13 -22.18 -14.63
N GLY A 147 0.24 -21.52 -15.79
CA GLY A 147 -0.87 -20.85 -16.49
C GLY A 147 -1.18 -19.43 -15.98
N MET A 148 -0.25 -18.81 -15.25
CA MET A 148 -0.37 -17.41 -14.85
C MET A 148 0.23 -16.48 -15.92
N PRO A 149 -0.31 -15.27 -16.13
CA PRO A 149 0.23 -14.32 -17.10
C PRO A 149 1.57 -13.74 -16.67
N ALA A 150 2.43 -13.38 -17.62
CA ALA A 150 3.56 -12.51 -17.36
C ALA A 150 3.06 -11.11 -16.92
N GLY A 151 3.72 -10.55 -15.92
CA GLY A 151 3.36 -9.25 -15.34
C GLY A 151 4.59 -8.53 -14.82
N GLU A 152 4.43 -7.81 -13.72
CA GLU A 152 5.52 -7.20 -12.96
C GLU A 152 6.19 -8.27 -12.10
N LEU A 153 7.53 -8.44 -12.26
CA LEU A 153 8.37 -9.31 -11.44
C LEU A 153 9.25 -8.44 -10.54
N ILE A 154 9.00 -8.46 -9.26
CA ILE A 154 9.74 -7.69 -8.24
C ILE A 154 10.84 -8.59 -7.68
N ILE A 155 12.09 -8.28 -8.00
CA ILE A 155 13.27 -8.86 -7.35
C ILE A 155 13.44 -8.12 -6.03
N ASP A 156 13.08 -8.78 -4.94
CA ASP A 156 13.06 -8.21 -3.59
C ASP A 156 14.45 -8.12 -2.96
N ASP A 157 14.55 -7.81 -1.69
CA ASP A 157 15.79 -7.63 -0.96
C ASP A 157 16.80 -8.79 -1.15
N GLY A 158 18.10 -8.47 -1.16
CA GLY A 158 19.20 -9.44 -1.31
C GLY A 158 19.79 -9.56 -2.73
N TRP A 159 19.43 -8.68 -3.66
CA TRP A 159 20.00 -8.63 -5.01
C TRP A 159 21.35 -7.89 -5.05
N GLN A 160 21.57 -6.90 -4.17
CA GLN A 160 22.82 -6.13 -4.08
C GLN A 160 23.76 -6.73 -3.02
N ARG A 161 25.07 -6.51 -3.18
CA ARG A 161 26.10 -7.00 -2.26
C ARG A 161 26.01 -6.28 -0.89
N ALA A 162 25.81 -4.97 -0.92
CA ALA A 162 25.62 -4.13 0.25
C ALA A 162 24.57 -3.06 -0.04
N PHE A 163 23.80 -2.67 0.97
CA PHE A 163 22.78 -1.61 0.79
C PHE A 163 23.45 -0.29 0.37
N GLY A 164 22.95 0.29 -0.71
CA GLY A 164 23.51 1.50 -1.30
C GLY A 164 24.60 1.25 -2.35
N ASP A 165 24.95 0.01 -2.68
CA ASP A 165 25.87 -0.28 -3.80
C ASP A 165 25.22 -0.05 -5.18
N TRP A 166 23.89 -0.24 -5.29
CA TRP A 166 23.10 -0.08 -6.53
C TRP A 166 23.66 -0.91 -7.71
N ARG A 167 24.25 -2.06 -7.39
CA ARG A 167 24.79 -3.03 -8.33
C ARG A 167 24.42 -4.43 -7.88
N PHE A 168 24.11 -5.27 -8.84
CA PHE A 168 23.87 -6.68 -8.54
C PHE A 168 25.11 -7.34 -7.93
N ASP A 169 24.90 -8.19 -6.94
CA ASP A 169 25.96 -9.01 -6.37
C ASP A 169 26.46 -10.01 -7.43
N PRO A 170 27.69 -9.89 -7.92
CA PRO A 170 28.21 -10.76 -8.99
C PRO A 170 28.33 -12.24 -8.57
N ALA A 171 28.33 -12.53 -7.25
CA ALA A 171 28.32 -13.91 -6.77
C ALA A 171 26.95 -14.59 -6.96
N LYS A 172 25.88 -13.82 -7.05
CA LYS A 172 24.51 -14.29 -7.24
C LYS A 172 23.98 -14.03 -8.65
N PHE A 173 24.45 -12.97 -9.29
CA PHE A 173 23.99 -12.45 -10.58
C PHE A 173 25.20 -12.19 -11.49
N ALA A 174 25.68 -13.25 -12.14
CA ALA A 174 26.90 -13.19 -12.97
C ALA A 174 26.71 -12.28 -14.21
N ASP A 175 25.50 -12.20 -14.74
CA ASP A 175 25.14 -11.36 -15.89
C ASP A 175 23.69 -10.86 -15.73
N ALA A 176 23.52 -9.79 -14.95
CA ALA A 176 22.22 -9.23 -14.65
C ALA A 176 21.49 -8.68 -15.89
N LYS A 177 22.25 -8.16 -16.89
CA LYS A 177 21.67 -7.67 -18.15
C LYS A 177 21.04 -8.81 -18.94
N LYS A 178 21.76 -9.93 -19.06
CA LYS A 178 21.24 -11.13 -19.73
C LYS A 178 20.00 -11.67 -19.05
N MET A 179 19.96 -11.69 -17.70
CA MET A 179 18.78 -12.07 -16.92
C MET A 179 17.59 -11.18 -17.26
N THR A 180 17.77 -9.86 -17.23
CA THR A 180 16.71 -8.89 -17.51
C THR A 180 16.19 -9.06 -18.92
N ASP A 181 17.06 -9.23 -19.92
CA ASP A 181 16.68 -9.47 -21.31
C ASP A 181 15.87 -10.77 -21.48
N GLU A 182 16.24 -11.85 -20.79
CA GLU A 182 15.50 -13.10 -20.77
C GLU A 182 14.12 -12.92 -20.13
N LEU A 183 14.01 -12.21 -19.01
CA LEU A 183 12.74 -11.91 -18.36
C LEU A 183 11.84 -11.05 -19.26
N HIS A 184 12.39 -10.05 -19.94
CA HIS A 184 11.64 -9.26 -20.93
C HIS A 184 11.17 -10.12 -22.11
N THR A 185 11.99 -11.06 -22.59
CA THR A 185 11.61 -12.00 -23.65
C THR A 185 10.44 -12.90 -23.21
N LEU A 186 10.39 -13.26 -21.94
CA LEU A 186 9.26 -13.98 -21.33
C LEU A 186 8.02 -13.09 -21.09
N GLY A 187 8.12 -11.78 -21.32
CA GLY A 187 7.02 -10.81 -21.19
C GLY A 187 6.91 -10.11 -19.83
N PHE A 188 7.84 -10.34 -18.91
CA PHE A 188 7.84 -9.68 -17.60
C PHE A 188 8.43 -8.27 -17.65
N LYS A 189 7.94 -7.40 -16.75
CA LYS A 189 8.59 -6.16 -16.35
C LYS A 189 9.38 -6.37 -15.08
N VAL A 190 10.64 -5.92 -15.04
CA VAL A 190 11.58 -6.23 -13.96
C VAL A 190 11.72 -5.04 -13.02
N ILE A 191 11.35 -5.25 -11.77
CA ILE A 191 11.33 -4.23 -10.72
C ILE A 191 12.33 -4.61 -9.63
N LEU A 192 13.09 -3.65 -9.11
CA LEU A 192 14.00 -3.89 -7.99
C LEU A 192 13.49 -3.28 -6.69
N TRP A 193 13.58 -4.05 -5.61
CA TRP A 193 13.44 -3.55 -4.26
C TRP A 193 14.62 -2.64 -3.90
N ILE A 194 14.34 -1.46 -3.31
CA ILE A 194 15.34 -0.49 -2.88
C ILE A 194 14.95 0.16 -1.55
N ALA A 195 15.95 0.64 -0.81
CA ALA A 195 15.79 1.31 0.47
C ALA A 195 16.69 2.53 0.58
N PRO A 196 16.36 3.56 1.40
CA PRO A 196 17.19 4.75 1.58
C PRO A 196 18.40 4.52 2.49
N PHE A 197 18.71 3.28 2.81
CA PHE A 197 19.83 2.90 3.66
C PHE A 197 21.11 2.65 2.86
N VAL A 198 22.24 3.05 3.44
CA VAL A 198 23.60 2.86 2.90
C VAL A 198 24.45 2.17 3.94
N SER A 199 24.98 1.00 3.60
CA SER A 199 25.94 0.25 4.43
C SER A 199 27.32 0.91 4.42
N ASP A 200 28.07 0.79 5.54
CA ASP A 200 29.49 1.18 5.56
C ASP A 200 30.41 0.27 4.71
N GLN A 201 29.85 -0.81 4.17
CA GLN A 201 30.50 -1.69 3.22
C GLN A 201 30.18 -1.35 1.75
N ALA A 202 29.29 -0.40 1.50
CA ALA A 202 28.97 0.05 0.15
C ALA A 202 30.17 0.77 -0.48
N ALA A 203 30.37 0.55 -1.77
CA ALA A 203 31.55 1.11 -2.50
C ALA A 203 31.62 2.63 -2.39
N ASP A 204 30.48 3.31 -2.46
CA ASP A 204 30.41 4.79 -2.42
C ASP A 204 30.26 5.35 -0.99
N PHE A 205 30.25 4.52 0.06
CA PHE A 205 30.00 5.00 1.44
C PHE A 205 30.92 6.15 1.86
N GLN A 206 32.25 6.00 1.63
CA GLN A 206 33.21 7.02 2.01
C GLN A 206 32.98 8.33 1.27
N LYS A 207 32.70 8.27 -0.03
CA LYS A 207 32.33 9.43 -0.85
C LYS A 207 31.07 10.13 -0.28
N LEU A 208 29.98 9.37 -0.03
CA LEU A 208 28.75 9.93 0.51
C LEU A 208 28.96 10.62 1.86
N LYS A 209 29.82 10.06 2.70
CA LYS A 209 30.20 10.64 3.99
C LYS A 209 30.99 11.93 3.82
N ASP A 210 32.03 11.95 2.99
CA ASP A 210 32.93 13.09 2.80
C ASP A 210 32.21 14.26 2.13
N GLU A 211 31.27 14.01 1.24
CA GLU A 211 30.43 14.97 0.56
C GLU A 211 29.18 15.39 1.40
N ASN A 212 29.00 14.85 2.62
CA ASN A 212 27.86 15.12 3.51
C ASN A 212 26.51 14.82 2.86
N LEU A 213 26.39 13.71 2.16
CA LEU A 213 25.15 13.27 1.50
C LEU A 213 24.27 12.38 2.40
N LEU A 214 24.74 12.08 3.60
CA LEU A 214 24.03 11.27 4.59
C LEU A 214 23.37 12.16 5.65
N VAL A 215 22.23 11.71 6.21
CA VAL A 215 21.63 12.33 7.40
C VAL A 215 22.65 12.31 8.55
N LEU A 216 22.79 13.42 9.27
CA LEU A 216 23.71 13.54 10.39
C LEU A 216 22.94 13.42 11.72
N ASP A 217 23.59 12.85 12.72
CA ASP A 217 23.10 12.86 14.10
C ASP A 217 23.28 14.25 14.75
N LYS A 218 22.83 14.41 15.98
CA LYS A 218 22.98 15.66 16.77
C LYS A 218 24.42 16.13 16.93
N ASN A 219 25.40 15.24 16.82
CA ASN A 219 26.84 15.53 16.96
C ASN A 219 27.50 15.83 15.60
N GLY A 220 26.75 15.84 14.50
CA GLY A 220 27.25 16.09 13.15
C GLY A 220 27.95 14.90 12.51
N LYS A 221 27.73 13.68 12.99
CA LYS A 221 28.24 12.44 12.40
C LYS A 221 27.16 11.76 11.60
N PRO A 222 27.48 10.98 10.53
CA PRO A 222 26.50 10.19 9.81
C PRO A 222 25.62 9.35 10.75
N ALA A 223 24.32 9.44 10.56
CA ALA A 223 23.32 8.86 11.45
C ALA A 223 23.13 7.36 11.19
N LYS A 224 23.77 6.52 11.98
CA LYS A 224 23.59 5.06 11.92
C LYS A 224 22.29 4.65 12.61
N ARG A 225 21.44 3.88 11.92
CA ARG A 225 20.12 3.46 12.40
C ARG A 225 19.93 1.96 12.30
N LYS A 226 19.33 1.41 13.36
CA LYS A 226 18.92 0.00 13.38
C LYS A 226 17.62 -0.16 12.59
N TRP A 227 17.57 -1.15 11.73
CA TRP A 227 16.41 -1.59 10.96
C TRP A 227 16.37 -3.12 10.89
N TRP A 228 15.48 -3.72 10.11
CA TRP A 228 15.37 -5.20 10.08
C TRP A 228 16.59 -5.92 9.48
N ASN A 229 17.37 -5.26 8.62
CA ASN A 229 18.59 -5.81 8.02
C ASN A 229 19.88 -5.41 8.76
N GLY A 230 19.79 -4.98 10.01
CA GLY A 230 20.96 -4.63 10.80
C GLY A 230 21.05 -3.17 11.21
N ALA A 231 22.16 -2.49 10.91
CA ALA A 231 22.36 -1.09 11.26
C ALA A 231 23.20 -0.37 10.19
N ASP A 232 22.57 0.54 9.47
CA ASP A 232 23.14 1.27 8.35
C ASP A 232 22.85 2.77 8.44
N TYR A 233 23.31 3.54 7.47
CA TYR A 233 23.21 4.99 7.41
C TYR A 233 22.10 5.41 6.47
N LEU A 234 21.52 6.58 6.70
CA LEU A 234 20.41 7.10 5.90
C LEU A 234 20.91 8.13 4.88
N LEU A 235 20.53 7.98 3.63
CA LEU A 235 20.73 9.00 2.59
C LEU A 235 19.86 10.22 2.90
N ASP A 236 20.40 11.41 2.79
CA ASP A 236 19.66 12.66 3.04
C ASP A 236 18.93 13.15 1.78
N PHE A 237 17.68 12.73 1.61
CA PHE A 237 16.85 13.15 0.47
C PHE A 237 16.48 14.64 0.47
N SER A 238 16.83 15.41 1.51
CA SER A 238 16.72 16.86 1.49
C SER A 238 17.93 17.56 0.83
N ASN A 239 19.02 16.80 0.57
CA ASN A 239 20.20 17.29 -0.12
C ASN A 239 20.09 17.00 -1.63
N PRO A 240 20.05 18.04 -2.50
CA PRO A 240 19.98 17.85 -3.94
C PRO A 240 21.12 16.97 -4.49
N ALA A 241 22.34 17.11 -3.97
CA ALA A 241 23.47 16.30 -4.42
C ALA A 241 23.30 14.81 -4.05
N ALA A 242 22.63 14.50 -2.93
CA ALA A 242 22.28 13.12 -2.58
C ALA A 242 21.20 12.56 -3.51
N GLN A 243 20.23 13.38 -3.92
CA GLN A 243 19.24 12.99 -4.92
C GLN A 243 19.90 12.74 -6.28
N ASP A 244 20.81 13.62 -6.71
CA ASP A 244 21.54 13.49 -7.99
C ASP A 244 22.35 12.19 -8.03
N TRP A 245 23.04 11.86 -6.93
CA TRP A 245 23.75 10.59 -6.79
C TRP A 245 22.78 9.40 -6.88
N PHE A 246 21.70 9.43 -6.13
CA PHE A 246 20.66 8.38 -6.14
C PHE A 246 20.10 8.18 -7.55
N PHE A 247 19.71 9.26 -8.25
CA PHE A 247 19.19 9.16 -9.61
C PHE A 247 20.25 8.74 -10.64
N ALA A 248 21.53 9.02 -10.42
CA ALA A 248 22.58 8.48 -11.25
C ALA A 248 22.71 6.94 -11.09
N CYS A 249 22.62 6.44 -9.85
CA CYS A 249 22.62 5.01 -9.57
C CYS A 249 21.43 4.28 -10.19
N THR A 250 20.23 4.85 -10.04
CA THR A 250 18.99 4.24 -10.60
C THR A 250 18.97 4.32 -12.12
N ARG A 251 19.48 5.40 -12.75
CA ARG A 251 19.65 5.45 -14.22
C ARG A 251 20.57 4.37 -14.75
N TYR A 252 21.67 4.05 -14.07
CA TYR A 252 22.50 2.90 -14.44
C TYR A 252 21.69 1.60 -14.46
N LEU A 253 20.83 1.37 -13.47
CA LEU A 253 19.99 0.18 -13.42
C LEU A 253 18.94 0.16 -14.54
N THR A 254 18.33 1.30 -14.85
CA THR A 254 17.32 1.38 -15.91
C THR A 254 17.94 1.34 -17.31
N ASP A 255 18.93 2.17 -17.56
CA ASP A 255 19.44 2.41 -18.92
C ASP A 255 20.40 1.31 -19.38
N GLU A 256 21.26 0.81 -18.45
CA GLU A 256 22.26 -0.20 -18.80
C GLU A 256 21.76 -1.64 -18.56
N LEU A 257 20.98 -1.86 -17.50
CA LEU A 257 20.53 -3.20 -17.13
C LEU A 257 19.08 -3.49 -17.52
N GLY A 258 18.30 -2.47 -17.95
CA GLY A 258 16.93 -2.65 -18.42
C GLY A 258 15.92 -2.86 -17.29
N ILE A 259 16.19 -2.36 -16.07
CA ILE A 259 15.22 -2.37 -14.98
C ILE A 259 14.07 -1.40 -15.29
N ASP A 260 12.82 -1.86 -15.17
CA ASP A 260 11.63 -1.06 -15.53
C ASP A 260 11.17 -0.10 -14.42
N GLY A 261 11.54 -0.36 -13.17
CA GLY A 261 11.15 0.49 -12.04
C GLY A 261 11.57 -0.03 -10.67
N PHE A 262 10.98 0.54 -9.61
CA PHE A 262 11.45 0.28 -8.25
C PHE A 262 10.32 0.12 -7.23
N ARG A 263 10.48 -0.88 -6.36
CA ARG A 263 9.76 -1.04 -5.11
C ARG A 263 10.54 -0.33 -4.00
N GLN A 264 10.08 0.85 -3.59
CA GLN A 264 10.73 1.65 -2.57
C GLN A 264 10.22 1.28 -1.17
N ASP A 265 11.12 0.78 -0.34
CA ASP A 265 10.81 0.32 1.02
C ASP A 265 11.62 1.09 2.08
N ALA A 266 11.42 0.80 3.35
CA ALA A 266 12.20 1.30 4.50
C ALA A 266 12.29 2.83 4.63
N GLY A 267 11.44 3.59 3.96
CA GLY A 267 11.39 5.06 4.05
C GLY A 267 10.55 5.58 5.21
N ASP A 268 10.28 4.76 6.23
CA ASP A 268 9.42 5.15 7.35
C ASP A 268 10.07 6.23 8.22
N ALA A 269 9.28 7.21 8.62
CA ALA A 269 9.72 8.31 9.49
C ALA A 269 10.29 7.83 10.84
N MET A 270 9.95 6.62 11.27
CA MET A 270 10.43 6.05 12.54
C MET A 270 11.94 5.78 12.58
N TYR A 271 12.61 5.72 11.43
CA TYR A 271 14.08 5.55 11.37
C TYR A 271 14.84 6.85 11.58
N TYR A 272 14.18 7.99 11.50
CA TYR A 272 14.74 9.31 11.75
C TYR A 272 14.46 9.76 13.19
N ARG A 273 15.24 10.70 13.70
CA ARG A 273 15.09 11.28 15.04
C ARG A 273 14.82 12.77 14.96
N ASP A 274 14.19 13.31 16.02
CA ASP A 274 13.86 14.72 16.12
C ASP A 274 15.11 15.64 16.20
N ASP A 275 16.27 15.08 16.60
CA ASP A 275 17.55 15.78 16.72
C ASP A 275 18.52 15.49 15.54
N ASP A 276 18.06 14.82 14.50
CA ASP A 276 18.82 14.63 13.27
C ASP A 276 19.01 15.97 12.54
N ARG A 277 20.18 16.11 11.92
CA ARG A 277 20.52 17.25 11.08
C ARG A 277 20.47 16.82 9.63
N THR A 278 19.67 17.51 8.85
CA THR A 278 19.49 17.29 7.42
C THR A 278 19.86 18.55 6.66
N TYR A 279 20.30 18.44 5.42
CA TYR A 279 20.69 19.55 4.58
C TYR A 279 19.58 20.60 4.45
N GLY A 280 18.36 20.18 4.15
CA GLY A 280 17.18 21.04 4.01
C GLY A 280 16.48 21.37 5.32
N GLY A 281 16.99 20.97 6.47
CA GLY A 281 16.36 21.20 7.79
C GLY A 281 15.01 20.52 7.96
N VAL A 282 14.73 19.45 7.18
CA VAL A 282 13.47 18.71 7.23
C VAL A 282 13.47 17.72 8.38
N ASP A 283 12.30 17.46 8.93
CA ASP A 283 12.10 16.48 10.00
C ASP A 283 11.93 15.03 9.46
N ALA A 284 11.73 14.10 10.38
CA ALA A 284 11.53 12.68 10.08
C ALA A 284 10.40 12.42 9.06
N ASN A 285 9.26 13.10 9.21
CA ASN A 285 8.15 12.98 8.26
C ASN A 285 8.51 13.60 6.90
N GLY A 286 9.27 14.69 6.91
CA GLY A 286 9.79 15.33 5.69
C GLY A 286 10.72 14.42 4.91
N GLN A 287 11.63 13.70 5.57
CA GLN A 287 12.49 12.71 4.91
C GLN A 287 11.68 11.56 4.29
N SER A 288 10.69 11.02 5.01
CA SER A 288 9.78 10.01 4.47
C SER A 288 9.01 10.49 3.26
N LYS A 289 8.57 11.77 3.28
CA LYS A 289 7.90 12.40 2.13
C LYS A 289 8.83 12.53 0.92
N LEU A 290 10.07 12.99 1.13
CA LEU A 290 11.05 13.18 0.04
C LEU A 290 11.46 11.84 -0.59
N TRP A 291 11.63 10.79 0.22
CA TRP A 291 11.82 9.42 -0.28
C TRP A 291 10.65 8.99 -1.16
N ALA A 292 9.42 9.19 -0.70
CA ALA A 292 8.24 8.85 -1.49
C ALA A 292 8.13 9.66 -2.81
N LEU A 293 8.51 10.94 -2.79
CA LEU A 293 8.50 11.78 -3.98
C LEU A 293 9.45 11.30 -5.07
N SER A 294 10.56 10.65 -4.72
CA SER A 294 11.50 10.10 -5.71
C SER A 294 10.91 8.96 -6.55
N ALA A 295 9.87 8.26 -6.05
CA ALA A 295 9.18 7.21 -6.80
C ALA A 295 8.45 7.72 -8.06
N ARG A 296 8.05 9.00 -8.09
CA ARG A 296 7.34 9.62 -9.23
C ARG A 296 8.13 9.64 -10.53
N HIS A 297 9.44 9.41 -10.46
CA HIS A 297 10.30 9.33 -11.65
C HIS A 297 10.11 8.04 -12.47
N TYR A 298 9.43 7.05 -11.92
CA TYR A 298 9.27 5.73 -12.53
C TYR A 298 7.80 5.42 -12.76
N ARG A 299 7.48 4.83 -13.91
CA ARG A 299 6.12 4.38 -14.21
C ARG A 299 5.74 3.12 -13.44
N PHE A 300 6.71 2.21 -13.29
CA PHE A 300 6.61 1.05 -12.40
C PHE A 300 7.18 1.46 -11.05
N ASN A 301 6.33 1.72 -10.10
CA ASN A 301 6.70 2.20 -8.77
C ASN A 301 5.80 1.58 -7.70
N GLU A 302 6.35 1.29 -6.55
CA GLU A 302 5.59 0.84 -5.39
C GLU A 302 6.21 1.44 -4.12
N LEU A 303 5.38 2.00 -3.26
CA LEU A 303 5.77 2.52 -1.95
C LEU A 303 5.06 1.77 -0.83
N ARG A 304 5.77 1.50 0.27
CA ARG A 304 5.15 1.05 1.51
C ARG A 304 4.91 2.19 2.49
N ALA A 305 5.85 3.12 2.61
CA ALA A 305 5.80 4.20 3.59
C ALA A 305 5.83 5.57 2.93
N CYS A 306 4.95 6.47 3.39
CA CYS A 306 5.01 7.89 3.02
C CYS A 306 4.23 8.76 4.02
N PHE A 307 4.49 10.06 3.98
CA PHE A 307 3.78 11.06 4.76
C PHE A 307 3.26 12.18 3.87
N GLN A 308 1.95 12.49 3.95
CA GLN A 308 1.32 13.58 3.17
C GLN A 308 1.61 13.54 1.66
N CYS A 309 1.56 12.36 1.05
CA CYS A 309 1.74 12.16 -0.39
C CYS A 309 0.41 11.84 -1.09
N GLY A 310 -0.71 12.29 -0.56
CA GLY A 310 -2.02 12.12 -1.20
C GLY A 310 -2.07 12.80 -2.57
N GLY A 311 -2.78 12.19 -3.54
CA GLY A 311 -2.95 12.70 -4.89
C GLY A 311 -1.82 12.35 -5.87
N MET A 312 -0.73 11.70 -5.41
CA MET A 312 0.38 11.31 -6.27
C MET A 312 0.10 10.03 -7.05
N GLY A 313 0.64 9.95 -8.29
CA GLY A 313 0.59 8.77 -9.16
C GLY A 313 1.55 7.65 -8.77
N VAL A 314 1.48 7.17 -7.52
CA VAL A 314 2.36 6.13 -6.98
C VAL A 314 1.54 5.00 -6.38
N ALA A 315 1.92 3.75 -6.68
CA ALA A 315 1.31 2.57 -6.07
C ALA A 315 1.65 2.52 -4.56
N GLN A 316 0.64 2.30 -3.74
CA GLN A 316 0.76 2.31 -2.28
C GLN A 316 0.47 0.91 -1.75
N ARG A 317 1.54 0.14 -1.43
CA ARG A 317 1.38 -1.16 -0.79
C ARG A 317 1.12 -0.99 0.70
N LEU A 318 0.19 -1.78 1.25
CA LEU A 318 0.03 -1.87 2.70
C LEU A 318 1.29 -2.47 3.34
N ALA A 319 1.50 -2.18 4.62
CA ALA A 319 2.53 -2.84 5.41
C ALA A 319 2.24 -4.35 5.52
N ASP A 320 3.31 -5.15 5.53
CA ASP A 320 3.28 -6.61 5.57
C ASP A 320 2.31 -7.14 6.63
N LYS A 321 1.40 -8.00 6.19
CA LYS A 321 0.44 -8.68 7.05
C LYS A 321 0.98 -10.04 7.47
N SER A 322 0.60 -10.47 8.66
CA SER A 322 0.81 -11.85 9.09
C SER A 322 -0.14 -12.81 8.37
N HIS A 323 0.29 -14.05 8.20
CA HIS A 323 -0.57 -15.14 7.72
C HIS A 323 -1.58 -15.55 8.79
N ARG A 324 -2.53 -14.63 9.11
CA ARG A 324 -3.52 -14.76 10.20
C ARG A 324 -4.87 -14.17 9.82
N TRP A 325 -5.94 -14.68 10.45
CA TRP A 325 -7.31 -14.23 10.23
C TRP A 325 -7.67 -12.91 10.96
N ASN A 326 -6.89 -12.53 11.96
CA ASN A 326 -7.19 -11.38 12.83
C ASN A 326 -6.69 -10.04 12.25
N PHE A 327 -6.65 -9.01 13.11
CA PHE A 327 -6.21 -7.64 12.75
C PHE A 327 -4.73 -7.53 12.36
N LEU A 328 -3.92 -8.55 12.59
CA LEU A 328 -2.53 -8.60 12.11
C LEU A 328 -2.42 -9.14 10.66
N GLY A 329 -3.48 -9.74 10.14
CA GLY A 329 -3.53 -10.36 8.83
C GLY A 329 -4.76 -9.95 8.03
N LEU A 330 -5.47 -10.94 7.47
CA LEU A 330 -6.61 -10.76 6.56
C LEU A 330 -7.70 -9.85 7.13
N GLY A 331 -7.96 -9.92 8.45
CA GLY A 331 -9.01 -9.10 9.09
C GLY A 331 -8.73 -7.59 9.05
N ALA A 332 -7.48 -7.16 8.85
CA ALA A 332 -7.14 -5.74 8.68
C ALA A 332 -7.02 -5.32 7.21
N LEU A 333 -6.98 -6.24 6.26
CA LEU A 333 -6.69 -5.95 4.87
C LEU A 333 -7.64 -4.89 4.31
N LEU A 334 -8.92 -5.21 4.22
CA LEU A 334 -9.91 -4.30 3.66
C LEU A 334 -10.09 -3.01 4.48
N PRO A 335 -10.21 -3.04 5.82
CA PRO A 335 -10.29 -1.79 6.59
C PRO A 335 -9.10 -0.85 6.35
N ASN A 336 -7.87 -1.37 6.21
CA ASN A 336 -6.69 -0.55 5.94
C ASN A 336 -6.73 0.05 4.52
N VAL A 337 -7.16 -0.71 3.49
CA VAL A 337 -7.35 -0.20 2.12
C VAL A 337 -8.40 0.90 2.06
N LEU A 338 -9.50 0.78 2.80
CA LEU A 338 -10.53 1.83 2.86
C LEU A 338 -9.98 3.13 3.45
N ILE A 339 -9.18 3.06 4.51
CA ILE A 339 -8.54 4.25 5.09
C ILE A 339 -7.43 4.78 4.17
N GLN A 340 -6.69 3.92 3.48
CA GLN A 340 -5.71 4.32 2.49
C GLN A 340 -6.36 5.20 1.41
N GLY A 341 -7.49 4.75 0.82
CA GLY A 341 -8.24 5.53 -0.15
C GLY A 341 -8.73 6.87 0.41
N LEU A 342 -9.30 6.89 1.63
CA LEU A 342 -9.77 8.11 2.31
C LEU A 342 -8.64 9.02 2.83
N SER A 343 -7.39 8.59 2.73
CA SER A 343 -6.20 9.40 3.03
C SER A 343 -5.52 9.96 1.77
N GLY A 344 -6.15 9.81 0.60
CA GLY A 344 -5.64 10.32 -0.67
C GLY A 344 -4.72 9.38 -1.44
N TYR A 345 -4.70 8.09 -1.10
CA TYR A 345 -3.87 7.06 -1.73
C TYR A 345 -4.73 6.05 -2.51
N PRO A 346 -5.15 6.37 -3.74
CA PRO A 346 -6.11 5.56 -4.48
C PRO A 346 -5.55 4.28 -5.08
N TYR A 347 -4.23 4.20 -5.37
CA TYR A 347 -3.59 3.11 -6.10
C TYR A 347 -3.09 2.04 -5.15
N SER A 348 -4.03 1.35 -4.50
CA SER A 348 -3.74 0.38 -3.45
C SER A 348 -3.20 -0.95 -3.97
N CYS A 349 -2.05 -1.39 -3.44
CA CYS A 349 -1.65 -2.79 -3.40
C CYS A 349 -1.93 -3.34 -1.98
N PRO A 350 -2.80 -4.36 -1.84
CA PRO A 350 -3.28 -4.78 -0.52
C PRO A 350 -2.29 -5.61 0.29
N ASP A 351 -1.05 -5.72 -0.11
CA ASP A 351 0.00 -6.63 0.35
C ASP A 351 0.05 -7.93 -0.46
N MET A 352 1.09 -8.73 -0.26
CA MET A 352 1.28 -10.04 -0.87
C MET A 352 0.19 -11.01 -0.43
N ILE A 353 -0.32 -11.81 -1.35
CA ILE A 353 -1.36 -12.82 -1.05
C ILE A 353 -0.85 -13.83 -0.03
N GLY A 354 -1.62 -14.00 1.03
CA GLY A 354 -1.23 -14.80 2.19
C GLY A 354 -0.54 -13.98 3.29
N GLY A 355 -0.04 -12.78 2.98
CA GLY A 355 0.70 -11.89 3.88
C GLY A 355 2.19 -11.79 3.52
N GLY A 356 2.84 -10.72 4.00
CA GLY A 356 4.26 -10.41 3.72
C GLY A 356 5.23 -10.73 4.85
N GLN A 357 4.74 -11.20 6.02
CA GLN A 357 5.59 -11.51 7.17
C GLN A 357 6.32 -12.84 6.96
N ILE A 358 7.58 -12.80 6.55
CA ILE A 358 8.39 -13.97 6.17
C ILE A 358 8.41 -15.07 7.25
N ASN A 359 8.41 -14.69 8.53
CA ASN A 359 8.44 -15.67 9.63
C ASN A 359 7.23 -16.60 9.68
N ASP A 360 6.10 -16.18 9.12
CA ASP A 360 4.89 -17.00 9.07
C ASP A 360 4.98 -18.10 7.98
N PHE A 361 5.97 -18.02 7.08
CA PHE A 361 6.17 -18.92 5.94
C PHE A 361 7.43 -19.82 6.07
N ARG A 362 8.17 -19.73 7.17
CA ARG A 362 9.39 -20.55 7.41
C ARG A 362 9.10 -22.00 7.81
N GLY A 363 7.86 -22.41 7.84
CA GLY A 363 7.44 -23.80 8.15
C GLY A 363 7.24 -24.64 6.88
N PRO A 364 6.97 -25.95 7.05
CA PRO A 364 6.55 -26.80 5.94
C PRO A 364 5.29 -26.25 5.28
N VAL A 365 5.24 -26.24 3.96
CA VAL A 365 4.13 -25.70 3.15
C VAL A 365 2.80 -26.40 3.48
N GLU A 366 2.84 -27.66 3.87
CA GLU A 366 1.67 -28.46 4.26
C GLU A 366 0.98 -27.94 5.54
N LYS A 367 1.67 -27.11 6.33
CA LYS A 367 1.11 -26.46 7.54
C LYS A 367 0.52 -25.08 7.26
N LEU A 368 0.59 -24.60 6.04
CA LEU A 368 0.00 -23.33 5.65
C LEU A 368 -1.53 -23.39 5.80
N ASP A 369 -2.15 -22.32 6.26
CA ASP A 369 -3.61 -22.21 6.29
C ASP A 369 -4.12 -21.92 4.87
N HIS A 370 -4.39 -22.99 4.09
CA HIS A 370 -4.82 -22.88 2.70
C HIS A 370 -6.16 -22.16 2.54
N GLU A 371 -7.07 -22.27 3.52
CA GLU A 371 -8.31 -21.47 3.50
C GLU A 371 -7.99 -19.99 3.62
N LEU A 372 -7.08 -19.61 4.50
CA LEU A 372 -6.64 -18.22 4.63
C LEU A 372 -6.01 -17.71 3.34
N PHE A 373 -5.12 -18.49 2.73
CA PHE A 373 -4.45 -18.12 1.49
C PHE A 373 -5.47 -17.89 0.36
N ALA A 374 -6.42 -18.81 0.17
CA ALA A 374 -7.48 -18.69 -0.81
C ALA A 374 -8.37 -17.45 -0.56
N ARG A 375 -8.79 -17.21 0.70
CA ARG A 375 -9.60 -16.03 1.05
C ARG A 375 -8.85 -14.72 0.92
N TYR A 376 -7.54 -14.74 1.14
CA TYR A 376 -6.70 -13.57 0.89
C TYR A 376 -6.65 -13.24 -0.61
N CYS A 377 -6.50 -14.27 -1.45
CA CYS A 377 -6.52 -14.17 -2.89
C CYS A 377 -7.87 -13.63 -3.40
N GLU A 378 -8.99 -14.18 -2.93
CA GLU A 378 -10.35 -13.69 -3.23
C GLU A 378 -10.52 -12.22 -2.83
N ALA A 379 -10.08 -11.82 -1.62
CA ALA A 379 -10.21 -10.45 -1.15
C ALA A 379 -9.42 -9.45 -2.01
N SER A 380 -8.31 -9.89 -2.61
CA SER A 380 -7.45 -9.05 -3.45
C SER A 380 -7.88 -9.00 -4.92
N ALA A 381 -8.67 -9.96 -5.39
CA ALA A 381 -8.98 -10.14 -6.83
C ALA A 381 -9.65 -8.93 -7.50
N LEU A 382 -10.45 -8.16 -6.77
CA LEU A 382 -11.11 -6.96 -7.26
C LEU A 382 -10.64 -5.69 -6.52
N MET A 383 -9.40 -5.69 -6.04
CA MET A 383 -8.67 -4.50 -5.61
C MET A 383 -7.84 -3.93 -6.76
N PRO A 384 -7.32 -2.70 -6.66
CA PRO A 384 -6.58 -2.06 -7.74
C PRO A 384 -5.38 -2.86 -8.23
N MET A 385 -4.66 -3.53 -7.32
CA MET A 385 -3.51 -4.38 -7.63
C MET A 385 -3.63 -5.71 -6.89
N MET A 386 -2.97 -6.74 -7.40
CA MET A 386 -2.95 -8.08 -6.84
C MET A 386 -1.51 -8.60 -6.90
N GLN A 387 -0.92 -8.99 -5.76
CA GLN A 387 0.50 -9.35 -5.68
C GLN A 387 0.70 -10.71 -5.04
N TYR A 388 1.43 -11.60 -5.72
CA TYR A 388 1.91 -12.88 -5.18
C TYR A 388 3.35 -12.76 -4.69
N SER A 389 3.73 -13.59 -3.73
CA SER A 389 5.12 -13.74 -3.32
C SER A 389 5.49 -15.21 -3.09
N LEU A 390 4.59 -16.04 -2.63
CA LEU A 390 4.78 -17.49 -2.54
C LEU A 390 4.29 -18.16 -3.83
N ASN A 391 5.02 -19.17 -4.29
CA ASN A 391 4.67 -19.96 -5.46
C ASN A 391 3.34 -20.72 -5.28
N ILE A 392 2.36 -20.43 -6.11
CA ILE A 392 1.06 -21.10 -5.99
C ILE A 392 1.07 -22.55 -6.48
N TRP A 393 2.03 -22.92 -7.31
CA TRP A 393 2.20 -24.29 -7.81
C TRP A 393 2.90 -25.21 -6.79
N ASP A 394 3.65 -24.64 -5.82
CA ASP A 394 4.39 -25.35 -4.78
C ASP A 394 3.64 -25.38 -3.43
N LEU A 395 2.38 -24.94 -3.39
CA LEU A 395 1.58 -24.87 -2.15
C LEU A 395 1.24 -26.25 -1.55
N GLY A 396 1.55 -27.36 -2.22
CA GLY A 396 1.16 -28.69 -1.78
C GLY A 396 -0.36 -28.93 -1.77
N ASN A 397 -1.16 -27.98 -2.28
CA ASN A 397 -2.61 -28.06 -2.36
C ASN A 397 -3.10 -27.56 -3.73
N PRO A 398 -3.42 -28.49 -4.66
CA PRO A 398 -3.87 -28.15 -6.01
C PRO A 398 -5.12 -27.27 -6.07
N GLU A 399 -6.03 -27.43 -5.08
CA GLU A 399 -7.27 -26.67 -5.01
C GLU A 399 -6.99 -25.19 -4.70
N THR A 400 -6.09 -24.89 -3.76
CA THR A 400 -5.66 -23.50 -3.50
C THR A 400 -5.01 -22.89 -4.74
N GLY A 401 -4.14 -23.63 -5.45
CA GLY A 401 -3.55 -23.19 -6.71
C GLY A 401 -4.59 -22.90 -7.80
N ARG A 402 -5.63 -23.73 -7.92
CA ARG A 402 -6.77 -23.52 -8.84
C ARG A 402 -7.48 -22.20 -8.51
N ILE A 403 -7.85 -22.01 -7.24
CA ILE A 403 -8.52 -20.79 -6.78
C ILE A 403 -7.69 -19.54 -7.10
N CYS A 404 -6.37 -19.59 -6.85
CA CYS A 404 -5.48 -18.48 -7.16
C CYS A 404 -5.50 -18.13 -8.66
N ARG A 405 -5.45 -19.11 -9.56
CA ARG A 405 -5.54 -18.89 -11.01
C ARG A 405 -6.89 -18.28 -11.40
N GLU A 406 -7.98 -18.78 -10.86
CA GLU A 406 -9.32 -18.26 -11.13
C GLU A 406 -9.50 -16.81 -10.65
N MET A 407 -8.97 -16.48 -9.47
CA MET A 407 -9.02 -15.11 -8.96
C MET A 407 -8.10 -14.16 -9.75
N SER A 408 -6.97 -14.65 -10.23
CA SER A 408 -6.10 -13.90 -11.14
C SER A 408 -6.76 -13.65 -12.50
N ALA A 409 -7.45 -14.64 -13.05
CA ALA A 409 -8.25 -14.49 -14.25
C ALA A 409 -9.42 -13.51 -14.06
N LEU A 410 -10.04 -13.52 -12.87
CA LEU A 410 -11.07 -12.54 -12.52
C LEU A 410 -10.49 -11.11 -12.47
N HIS A 411 -9.32 -10.93 -11.85
CA HIS A 411 -8.62 -9.64 -11.83
C HIS A 411 -8.35 -9.14 -13.25
N ALA A 412 -7.76 -9.97 -14.10
CA ALA A 412 -7.46 -9.65 -15.50
C ALA A 412 -8.74 -9.34 -16.32
N LYS A 413 -9.83 -10.06 -16.08
CA LYS A 413 -11.15 -9.79 -16.71
C LYS A 413 -11.65 -8.37 -16.43
N TYR A 414 -11.39 -7.85 -15.23
CA TYR A 414 -11.79 -6.49 -14.85
C TYR A 414 -10.67 -5.46 -15.03
N GLY A 415 -9.52 -5.85 -15.58
CA GLY A 415 -8.34 -5.00 -15.76
C GLY A 415 -8.64 -3.66 -16.44
N ASP A 416 -9.39 -3.65 -17.54
CA ASP A 416 -9.79 -2.41 -18.23
C ASP A 416 -10.65 -1.49 -17.35
N TYR A 417 -11.54 -2.07 -16.54
CA TYR A 417 -12.35 -1.28 -15.61
C TYR A 417 -11.51 -0.74 -14.44
N ILE A 418 -10.57 -1.53 -13.93
CA ILE A 418 -9.63 -1.09 -12.88
C ILE A 418 -8.77 0.07 -13.40
N ILE A 419 -8.24 -0.04 -14.62
CA ILE A 419 -7.48 1.03 -15.29
C ILE A 419 -8.36 2.28 -15.48
N ALA A 420 -9.61 2.13 -15.91
CA ALA A 420 -10.52 3.27 -16.02
C ALA A 420 -10.76 3.96 -14.66
N CYS A 421 -10.85 3.19 -13.57
CA CYS A 421 -10.91 3.75 -12.21
C CYS A 421 -9.61 4.47 -11.82
N ALA A 422 -8.44 3.95 -12.21
CA ALA A 422 -7.15 4.61 -11.95
C ALA A 422 -7.02 5.94 -12.72
N LYS A 423 -7.41 5.97 -13.99
CA LYS A 423 -7.48 7.19 -14.81
C LYS A 423 -8.42 8.23 -14.18
N ALA A 424 -9.60 7.81 -13.75
CA ALA A 424 -10.54 8.69 -13.07
C ALA A 424 -9.96 9.22 -11.74
N ALA A 425 -9.28 8.38 -10.96
CA ALA A 425 -8.62 8.78 -9.73
C ALA A 425 -7.51 9.81 -9.94
N SER A 426 -6.72 9.69 -11.02
CA SER A 426 -5.67 10.66 -11.37
C SER A 426 -6.21 12.05 -11.71
N GLN A 427 -7.46 12.15 -12.11
CA GLN A 427 -8.12 13.43 -12.44
C GLN A 427 -8.94 14.00 -11.28
N THR A 428 -9.57 13.14 -10.50
CA THR A 428 -10.58 13.54 -9.50
C THR A 428 -10.12 13.35 -8.07
N GLY A 429 -9.01 12.63 -7.82
CA GLY A 429 -8.58 12.18 -6.51
C GLY A 429 -9.50 11.13 -5.87
N ALA A 430 -10.59 10.71 -6.53
CA ALA A 430 -11.55 9.78 -5.95
C ALA A 430 -10.91 8.42 -5.64
N PRO A 431 -11.18 7.79 -4.47
CA PRO A 431 -10.64 6.48 -4.16
C PRO A 431 -11.17 5.43 -5.13
N MET A 432 -10.29 4.50 -5.55
CA MET A 432 -10.70 3.36 -6.38
C MET A 432 -11.49 2.35 -5.56
N VAL A 433 -11.01 2.01 -4.37
CA VAL A 433 -11.72 1.19 -3.36
C VAL A 433 -12.49 2.12 -2.44
N ARG A 434 -13.82 2.08 -2.52
CA ARG A 434 -14.70 3.04 -1.86
C ARG A 434 -15.44 2.43 -0.68
N ALA A 435 -15.37 3.10 0.47
CA ALA A 435 -16.22 2.77 1.60
C ALA A 435 -17.73 2.92 1.22
N MET A 436 -18.58 2.08 1.78
CA MET A 436 -20.03 2.13 1.52
C MET A 436 -20.63 3.51 1.87
N GLU A 437 -20.21 4.12 2.98
CA GLU A 437 -20.64 5.46 3.40
C GLU A 437 -20.16 6.57 2.46
N TYR A 438 -18.97 6.41 1.82
CA TYR A 438 -18.51 7.34 0.78
C TYR A 438 -19.41 7.27 -0.47
N ALA A 439 -19.74 6.05 -0.91
CA ALA A 439 -20.51 5.83 -2.13
C ALA A 439 -22.00 6.14 -1.96
N TYR A 440 -22.57 5.83 -0.79
CA TYR A 440 -23.97 5.98 -0.43
C TYR A 440 -24.09 6.72 0.92
N PRO A 441 -23.91 8.04 0.93
CA PRO A 441 -23.96 8.84 2.15
C PRO A 441 -25.33 8.74 2.84
N HIS A 442 -25.32 8.79 4.18
CA HIS A 442 -26.52 8.82 5.03
C HIS A 442 -27.45 7.60 4.95
N CYS A 443 -26.97 6.49 4.35
CA CYS A 443 -27.73 5.24 4.28
C CYS A 443 -27.46 4.29 5.47
N GLY A 444 -26.76 4.77 6.52
CA GLY A 444 -26.43 3.98 7.71
C GLY A 444 -25.20 3.06 7.52
N TYR A 445 -24.41 3.31 6.51
CA TYR A 445 -23.27 2.45 6.15
C TYR A 445 -21.93 2.85 6.83
N GLY A 446 -21.95 3.86 7.71
CA GLY A 446 -20.74 4.39 8.34
C GLY A 446 -19.90 3.37 9.10
N GLY A 447 -20.48 2.29 9.59
CA GLY A 447 -19.78 1.21 10.29
C GLY A 447 -19.39 0.00 9.42
N ILE A 448 -19.70 0.00 8.12
CA ILE A 448 -19.42 -1.13 7.22
C ILE A 448 -17.97 -1.05 6.73
N THR A 449 -17.15 -2.03 7.11
CA THR A 449 -15.73 -2.10 6.77
C THR A 449 -15.31 -3.44 6.16
N ASP A 450 -16.26 -4.32 5.87
CA ASP A 450 -16.05 -5.69 5.37
C ASP A 450 -16.62 -5.91 3.97
N GLN A 451 -17.06 -4.85 3.30
CA GLN A 451 -17.42 -4.80 1.88
C GLN A 451 -17.10 -3.41 1.31
N PHE A 452 -16.96 -3.30 0.01
CA PHE A 452 -16.54 -2.08 -0.66
C PHE A 452 -17.10 -1.97 -2.08
N LEU A 453 -17.01 -0.79 -2.68
CA LEU A 453 -17.18 -0.64 -4.12
C LEU A 453 -15.83 -0.43 -4.79
N LEU A 454 -15.57 -1.17 -5.86
CA LEU A 454 -14.54 -0.83 -6.83
C LEU A 454 -15.17 0.16 -7.83
N GLY A 455 -14.64 1.39 -7.83
CA GLY A 455 -15.27 2.49 -8.56
C GLY A 455 -16.72 2.72 -8.11
N ASN A 456 -17.64 2.76 -9.08
CA ASN A 456 -19.09 2.91 -8.83
C ASN A 456 -19.93 1.75 -9.39
N ARG A 457 -19.31 0.73 -9.98
CA ARG A 457 -20.00 -0.34 -10.71
C ARG A 457 -19.91 -1.72 -10.08
N ILE A 458 -18.94 -1.98 -9.20
CA ILE A 458 -18.74 -3.32 -8.64
C ILE A 458 -18.78 -3.26 -7.13
N LEU A 459 -19.78 -3.90 -6.52
CA LEU A 459 -19.87 -4.12 -5.08
C LEU A 459 -19.18 -5.44 -4.76
N VAL A 460 -18.19 -5.42 -3.87
CA VAL A 460 -17.38 -6.58 -3.50
C VAL A 460 -17.54 -6.88 -2.01
N ALA A 461 -17.85 -8.13 -1.68
CA ALA A 461 -18.10 -8.57 -0.31
C ALA A 461 -17.29 -9.85 0.02
N PRO A 462 -15.97 -9.75 0.26
CA PRO A 462 -15.12 -10.88 0.56
C PRO A 462 -15.51 -11.52 1.89
N LEU A 463 -15.17 -12.79 2.07
CA LEU A 463 -15.32 -13.49 3.34
C LEU A 463 -14.00 -13.46 4.10
N LEU A 464 -14.00 -12.82 5.29
CA LEU A 464 -12.80 -12.50 6.05
C LEU A 464 -12.69 -13.29 7.38
N LYS A 465 -13.47 -14.36 7.56
CA LYS A 465 -13.49 -15.14 8.80
C LYS A 465 -13.37 -16.64 8.51
N LYS A 466 -12.46 -17.30 9.23
CA LYS A 466 -12.19 -18.74 9.10
C LYS A 466 -13.45 -19.60 9.27
N GLY A 467 -13.57 -20.60 8.41
CA GLY A 467 -14.63 -21.62 8.49
C GLY A 467 -16.02 -21.15 8.08
N GLN A 468 -16.22 -19.87 7.80
CA GLN A 468 -17.51 -19.38 7.30
C GLN A 468 -17.73 -19.81 5.83
N ARG A 469 -18.99 -20.11 5.51
CA ARG A 469 -19.44 -20.52 4.17
C ARG A 469 -20.68 -19.74 3.72
N ARG A 470 -21.03 -18.71 4.44
CA ARG A 470 -22.13 -17.77 4.11
C ARG A 470 -21.69 -16.35 4.43
N ARG A 471 -22.06 -15.43 3.57
CA ARG A 471 -21.70 -14.00 3.68
C ARG A 471 -22.98 -13.16 3.71
N LYS A 472 -23.11 -12.31 4.72
CA LYS A 472 -24.15 -11.27 4.80
C LYS A 472 -23.65 -10.04 4.04
N VAL A 473 -24.41 -9.58 3.04
CA VAL A 473 -24.08 -8.44 2.18
C VAL A 473 -25.16 -7.40 2.27
N CYS A 474 -24.77 -6.14 2.48
CA CYS A 474 -25.65 -4.98 2.37
C CYS A 474 -25.63 -4.48 0.92
N ILE A 475 -26.72 -4.69 0.20
CA ILE A 475 -26.88 -4.24 -1.18
C ILE A 475 -27.48 -2.82 -1.15
N PRO A 476 -26.80 -1.80 -1.70
CA PRO A 476 -27.30 -0.45 -1.70
C PRO A 476 -28.40 -0.24 -2.77
N THR A 477 -28.97 0.96 -2.82
CA THR A 477 -29.90 1.37 -3.87
C THR A 477 -29.26 1.24 -5.26
N GLY A 478 -30.08 0.97 -6.28
CA GLY A 478 -29.64 0.63 -7.64
C GLY A 478 -29.95 -0.83 -7.96
N LYS A 479 -29.68 -1.25 -9.19
CA LYS A 479 -29.87 -2.64 -9.65
C LYS A 479 -28.52 -3.35 -9.67
N TRP A 480 -28.36 -4.38 -8.83
CA TRP A 480 -27.12 -5.12 -8.63
C TRP A 480 -27.27 -6.57 -9.05
N ARG A 481 -26.51 -7.00 -10.05
CA ARG A 481 -26.55 -8.34 -10.60
C ARG A 481 -25.49 -9.24 -10.00
N LEU A 482 -25.90 -10.43 -9.56
CA LEU A 482 -25.03 -11.56 -9.22
C LEU A 482 -25.56 -12.81 -9.95
N GLY A 483 -24.83 -13.29 -10.96
CA GLY A 483 -25.32 -14.32 -11.88
C GLY A 483 -26.60 -13.84 -12.58
N ASP A 484 -27.66 -14.65 -12.54
CA ASP A 484 -28.96 -14.31 -13.14
C ASP A 484 -29.90 -13.52 -12.21
N LYS A 485 -29.49 -13.25 -10.96
CA LYS A 485 -30.31 -12.57 -9.96
C LYS A 485 -29.96 -11.09 -9.84
N ILE A 486 -31.01 -10.29 -9.67
CA ILE A 486 -30.92 -8.84 -9.44
C ILE A 486 -31.37 -8.56 -8.01
N TYR A 487 -30.59 -7.74 -7.32
CA TYR A 487 -30.82 -7.27 -5.94
C TYR A 487 -30.89 -5.75 -5.89
N SER A 488 -31.59 -5.20 -4.91
CA SER A 488 -31.71 -3.75 -4.74
C SER A 488 -32.11 -3.40 -3.31
N ASN A 489 -31.36 -2.49 -2.68
CA ASN A 489 -31.69 -1.90 -1.38
C ASN A 489 -32.12 -2.93 -0.30
N GLU A 490 -31.36 -3.97 -0.14
CA GLU A 490 -31.65 -5.07 0.78
C GLU A 490 -30.39 -5.61 1.45
N THR A 491 -30.58 -6.39 2.50
CA THR A 491 -29.50 -7.16 3.12
C THR A 491 -29.76 -8.64 2.92
N VAL A 492 -28.84 -9.32 2.25
CA VAL A 492 -28.97 -10.75 1.94
C VAL A 492 -27.85 -11.57 2.58
N THR A 493 -28.12 -12.85 2.84
CA THR A 493 -27.09 -13.80 3.26
C THR A 493 -26.98 -14.91 2.23
N LEU A 494 -25.86 -14.95 1.54
CA LEU A 494 -25.62 -15.84 0.41
C LEU A 494 -24.60 -16.93 0.76
N PRO A 495 -24.66 -18.11 0.10
CA PRO A 495 -23.56 -19.08 0.13
C PRO A 495 -22.26 -18.45 -0.37
N CYS A 496 -21.15 -18.80 0.27
CA CYS A 496 -19.81 -18.31 -0.08
C CYS A 496 -18.78 -19.41 0.24
N PRO A 497 -18.77 -20.54 -0.50
CA PRO A 497 -17.74 -21.57 -0.35
C PRO A 497 -16.34 -21.03 -0.62
N VAL A 498 -15.28 -21.80 -0.33
CA VAL A 498 -13.85 -21.34 -0.39
C VAL A 498 -13.43 -21.18 -1.84
N ASP A 499 -14.06 -21.02 -2.79
CA ASP A 499 -13.71 -20.73 -4.19
C ASP A 499 -14.61 -19.63 -4.78
N THR A 500 -15.28 -18.90 -3.88
CA THR A 500 -16.31 -17.95 -4.30
C THR A 500 -16.07 -16.57 -3.66
N LEU A 501 -15.72 -15.60 -4.48
CA LEU A 501 -15.81 -14.18 -4.15
C LEU A 501 -17.21 -13.67 -4.52
N LEU A 502 -17.95 -13.12 -3.54
CA LEU A 502 -19.21 -12.45 -3.84
C LEU A 502 -18.94 -11.03 -4.34
N TYR A 503 -19.28 -10.80 -5.60
CA TYR A 503 -19.28 -9.45 -6.19
C TYR A 503 -20.53 -9.25 -7.06
N PHE A 504 -20.99 -8.03 -7.11
CA PHE A 504 -22.22 -7.64 -7.82
C PHE A 504 -21.90 -6.52 -8.79
N GLU A 505 -22.42 -6.64 -10.00
CA GLU A 505 -22.31 -5.61 -11.03
C GLU A 505 -23.51 -4.70 -11.02
N ARG A 506 -23.29 -3.40 -11.02
CA ARG A 506 -24.35 -2.41 -11.22
C ARG A 506 -24.80 -2.39 -12.67
N ILE A 507 -26.10 -2.45 -12.92
CA ILE A 507 -26.69 -2.56 -14.26
C ILE A 507 -27.69 -1.42 -14.59
N ASP A 508 -27.77 -0.40 -13.73
CA ASP A 508 -28.56 0.84 -13.93
C ASP A 508 -27.67 2.09 -14.05
#